data_8161c48bf38bd8c64452212a6a08dd78
#
_entry.id   8161c48bf38bd8c64452212a6a08dd78
#
_cell.length_a   1.000
_cell.length_b   1.000
_cell.length_c   1.000
_cell.angle_alpha   90.00
_cell.angle_beta   90.00
_cell.angle_gamma   90.00
#
_symmetry.space_group_name_H-M   'P 1'
#
loop_
_entity.id
_entity.type
_entity.pdbx_description
1 polymer ?
#
loop_
_entity_poly.entity_id
_entity_poly.type
_entity_poly.pdbx_seq_one_letter_code
_entity_poly.pdbx_strand_id
1 'polypeptide(L)'
;LRRNGNKEEEKMKNNNRFTTAQLTLLGLMAAILLLMAYTPLGYLNIGPLAVTFNVIPVAVCAIVLGPTGGAIAGAVFGLTSFMQAIGIGGVSALGSALFQINPFMTAVQCFGPRILDGICIGFIYRAVHKKANTYVSCAVTGFFSAFLNTLFFMTALIVMFGNTELIRNLMGGHNIIAVSYTHLRAHET
;
A
#
# COMPACT_ATOMS: atom_id res chain seq x y z
N LEU A 1 -21.33 -38.62 -20.14
CA LEU A 1 -20.19 -37.72 -20.32
C LEU A 1 -20.52 -36.23 -20.07
N ARG A 2 -21.69 -35.74 -20.50
CA ARG A 2 -22.11 -34.33 -20.36
C ARG A 2 -22.41 -33.89 -18.92
N ARG A 3 -22.75 -34.81 -18.03
CA ARG A 3 -23.12 -34.53 -16.62
C ARG A 3 -21.91 -34.31 -15.69
N ASN A 4 -20.75 -34.82 -16.07
CA ASN A 4 -19.51 -34.62 -15.32
C ASN A 4 -18.84 -33.25 -15.63
N GLY A 5 -18.94 -32.78 -16.88
CA GLY A 5 -18.45 -31.45 -17.26
C GLY A 5 -19.15 -30.32 -16.50
N ASN A 6 -20.49 -30.39 -16.39
CA ASN A 6 -21.25 -29.37 -15.65
C ASN A 6 -20.90 -29.32 -14.13
N LYS A 7 -20.56 -30.47 -13.52
CA LYS A 7 -20.16 -30.52 -12.11
C LYS A 7 -18.76 -29.98 -11.87
N GLU A 8 -17.88 -30.11 -12.86
CA GLU A 8 -16.53 -29.53 -12.79
C GLU A 8 -16.56 -28.02 -13.04
N GLU A 9 -17.39 -27.55 -13.97
CA GLU A 9 -17.62 -26.13 -14.21
C GLU A 9 -18.30 -25.45 -13.02
N GLU A 10 -19.29 -26.08 -12.36
CA GLU A 10 -19.88 -25.59 -11.13
C GLU A 10 -18.88 -25.59 -9.97
N LYS A 11 -18.00 -26.58 -9.85
CA LYS A 11 -16.93 -26.61 -8.84
C LYS A 11 -15.90 -25.51 -9.09
N MET A 12 -15.51 -25.25 -10.32
CA MET A 12 -14.60 -24.18 -10.66
C MET A 12 -15.24 -22.79 -10.43
N LYS A 13 -16.52 -22.63 -10.73
CA LYS A 13 -17.27 -21.38 -10.52
C LYS A 13 -17.54 -21.10 -9.03
N ASN A 14 -17.64 -22.14 -8.19
CA ASN A 14 -17.88 -22.01 -6.75
C ASN A 14 -16.59 -21.82 -5.95
N ASN A 15 -15.43 -22.13 -6.53
CA ASN A 15 -14.14 -22.03 -5.84
C ASN A 15 -13.57 -20.58 -5.80
N ASN A 16 -14.22 -19.63 -6.48
CA ASN A 16 -13.80 -18.22 -6.52
C ASN A 16 -14.67 -17.27 -5.69
N ARG A 17 -15.65 -17.78 -4.95
CA ARG A 17 -16.49 -16.94 -4.10
C ARG A 17 -15.95 -16.94 -2.67
N PHE A 18 -15.71 -15.76 -2.14
CA PHE A 18 -15.41 -15.60 -0.71
C PHE A 18 -16.58 -16.15 0.12
N THR A 19 -16.26 -16.92 1.14
CA THR A 19 -17.27 -17.33 2.15
C THR A 19 -17.68 -16.13 2.97
N THR A 20 -18.86 -16.19 3.59
CA THR A 20 -19.38 -15.11 4.46
C THR A 20 -18.36 -14.70 5.53
N ALA A 21 -17.69 -15.68 6.16
CA ALA A 21 -16.65 -15.41 7.15
C ALA A 21 -15.44 -14.66 6.56
N GLN A 22 -15.03 -15.00 5.34
CA GLN A 22 -13.93 -14.30 4.64
C GLN A 22 -14.32 -12.88 4.28
N LEU A 23 -15.56 -12.65 3.86
CA LEU A 23 -16.08 -11.33 3.55
C LEU A 23 -16.17 -10.47 4.82
N THR A 24 -16.61 -11.04 5.94
CA THR A 24 -16.65 -10.35 7.24
C THR A 24 -15.24 -9.96 7.70
N LEU A 25 -14.27 -10.85 7.56
CA LEU A 25 -12.86 -10.55 7.87
C LEU A 25 -12.33 -9.43 6.99
N LEU A 26 -12.59 -9.46 5.69
CA LEU A 26 -12.17 -8.43 4.75
C LEU A 26 -12.79 -7.06 5.11
N GLY A 27 -14.08 -7.04 5.44
CA GLY A 27 -14.77 -5.83 5.90
C GLY A 27 -14.20 -5.28 7.21
N LEU A 28 -13.90 -6.17 8.17
CA LEU A 28 -13.27 -5.77 9.43
C LEU A 28 -11.87 -5.17 9.20
N MET A 29 -11.04 -5.81 8.37
CA MET A 29 -9.71 -5.31 8.06
C MET A 29 -9.77 -3.99 7.26
N ALA A 30 -10.74 -3.84 6.35
CA ALA A 30 -10.97 -2.59 5.66
C ALA A 30 -11.38 -1.46 6.64
N ALA A 31 -12.22 -1.75 7.62
CA ALA A 31 -12.57 -0.79 8.66
C ALA A 31 -11.35 -0.38 9.52
N ILE A 32 -10.50 -1.33 9.89
CA ILE A 32 -9.25 -1.06 10.61
C ILE A 32 -8.30 -0.21 9.75
N LEU A 33 -8.18 -0.50 8.44
CA LEU A 33 -7.40 0.31 7.50
C LEU A 33 -7.89 1.75 7.45
N LEU A 34 -9.20 1.96 7.36
CA LEU A 34 -9.80 3.29 7.37
C LEU A 34 -9.52 4.01 8.70
N LEU A 35 -9.72 3.32 9.83
CA LEU A 35 -9.44 3.87 11.16
C LEU A 35 -7.96 4.30 11.28
N MET A 36 -7.03 3.43 10.90
CA MET A 36 -5.61 3.73 10.93
C MET A 36 -5.22 4.84 9.96
N ALA A 37 -5.83 4.90 8.77
CA ALA A 37 -5.53 5.93 7.79
C ALA A 37 -5.92 7.35 8.26
N TYR A 38 -6.97 7.47 9.06
CA TYR A 38 -7.50 8.76 9.54
C TYR A 38 -7.12 9.09 10.99
N THR A 39 -6.35 8.22 11.65
CA THR A 39 -5.81 8.47 12.98
C THR A 39 -4.29 8.55 12.94
N PRO A 40 -3.64 9.25 13.88
CA PRO A 40 -2.18 9.30 13.95
C PRO A 40 -1.52 7.93 14.22
N LEU A 41 -2.30 6.90 14.55
CA LEU A 41 -1.83 5.53 14.75
C LEU A 41 -1.33 4.85 13.46
N GLY A 42 -1.83 5.27 12.29
CA GLY A 42 -1.46 4.67 11.00
C GLY A 42 -0.16 5.17 10.41
N TYR A 43 0.35 6.32 10.86
CA TYR A 43 1.52 6.97 10.28
C TYR A 43 2.47 7.48 11.34
N LEU A 44 3.72 7.01 11.31
CA LEU A 44 4.83 7.67 12.00
C LEU A 44 5.53 8.61 11.01
N ASN A 45 5.35 9.89 11.20
CA ASN A 45 6.02 10.90 10.38
C ASN A 45 7.48 11.04 10.85
N ILE A 46 8.40 10.58 10.03
CA ILE A 46 9.85 10.73 10.25
C ILE A 46 10.36 11.67 9.16
N GLY A 47 10.27 12.97 9.40
CA GLY A 47 10.62 13.99 8.41
C GLY A 47 9.64 14.01 7.22
N PRO A 48 10.15 14.07 5.96
CA PRO A 48 9.30 14.08 4.77
C PRO A 48 8.69 12.71 4.42
N LEU A 49 9.20 11.63 5.03
CA LEU A 49 8.67 10.28 4.85
C LEU A 49 7.80 9.87 6.03
N ALA A 50 6.66 9.25 5.70
CA ALA A 50 5.80 8.63 6.69
C ALA A 50 5.95 7.10 6.62
N VAL A 51 6.35 6.48 7.73
CA VAL A 51 6.28 5.02 7.88
C VAL A 51 4.84 4.65 8.19
N THR A 52 4.25 3.79 7.37
CA THR A 52 2.85 3.41 7.52
C THR A 52 2.68 2.02 8.14
N PHE A 53 1.86 1.93 9.18
CA PHE A 53 1.41 0.66 9.76
C PHE A 53 0.21 0.04 9.03
N ASN A 54 -0.38 0.75 8.06
CA ASN A 54 -1.50 0.26 7.26
C ASN A 54 -1.16 -1.00 6.44
N VAL A 55 0.11 -1.31 6.31
CA VAL A 55 0.60 -2.57 5.72
C VAL A 55 0.19 -3.80 6.53
N ILE A 56 0.01 -3.68 7.86
CA ILE A 56 -0.33 -4.80 8.74
C ILE A 56 -1.70 -5.42 8.39
N PRO A 57 -2.82 -4.67 8.32
CA PRO A 57 -4.10 -5.24 7.89
C PRO A 57 -4.07 -5.83 6.48
N VAL A 58 -3.29 -5.24 5.56
CA VAL A 58 -3.11 -5.79 4.19
C VAL A 58 -2.42 -7.14 4.26
N ALA A 59 -1.34 -7.27 5.04
CA ALA A 59 -0.63 -8.52 5.23
C ALA A 59 -1.53 -9.61 5.86
N VAL A 60 -2.33 -9.25 6.86
CA VAL A 60 -3.30 -10.18 7.48
C VAL A 60 -4.30 -10.69 6.44
N CYS A 61 -4.89 -9.80 5.62
CA CYS A 61 -5.77 -10.20 4.53
C CYS A 61 -5.07 -11.11 3.53
N ALA A 62 -3.83 -10.80 3.16
CA ALA A 62 -3.05 -11.59 2.22
C ALA A 62 -2.70 -13.00 2.77
N ILE A 63 -2.44 -13.10 4.07
CA ILE A 63 -2.16 -14.36 4.76
C ILE A 63 -3.41 -15.24 4.84
N VAL A 64 -4.53 -14.68 5.27
CA VAL A 64 -5.76 -15.46 5.56
C VAL A 64 -6.56 -15.73 4.29
N LEU A 65 -6.71 -14.74 3.42
CA LEU A 65 -7.55 -14.81 2.22
C LEU A 65 -6.74 -15.08 0.93
N GLY A 66 -5.41 -15.10 1.05
CA GLY A 66 -4.51 -15.29 -0.08
C GLY A 66 -4.34 -14.05 -0.96
N PRO A 67 -3.75 -14.20 -2.17
CA PRO A 67 -3.40 -13.07 -3.04
C PRO A 67 -4.59 -12.20 -3.44
N THR A 68 -5.77 -12.77 -3.60
CA THR A 68 -7.00 -12.03 -3.94
C THR A 68 -7.46 -11.15 -2.79
N GLY A 69 -7.43 -11.66 -1.53
CA GLY A 69 -7.74 -10.87 -0.34
C GLY A 69 -6.72 -9.75 -0.13
N GLY A 70 -5.43 -10.04 -0.34
CA GLY A 70 -4.37 -9.05 -0.30
C GLY A 70 -4.54 -7.95 -1.35
N ALA A 71 -4.93 -8.30 -2.58
CA ALA A 71 -5.20 -7.33 -3.64
C ALA A 71 -6.35 -6.37 -3.30
N ILE A 72 -7.44 -6.90 -2.76
CA ILE A 72 -8.60 -6.09 -2.35
C ILE A 72 -8.24 -5.17 -1.18
N ALA A 73 -7.56 -5.69 -0.14
CA ALA A 73 -7.09 -4.89 0.98
C ALA A 73 -6.08 -3.82 0.52
N GLY A 74 -5.18 -4.16 -0.42
CA GLY A 74 -4.25 -3.24 -1.06
C GLY A 74 -4.97 -2.14 -1.85
N ALA A 75 -6.07 -2.46 -2.54
CA ALA A 75 -6.89 -1.48 -3.23
C ALA A 75 -7.58 -0.51 -2.24
N VAL A 76 -8.11 -1.01 -1.12
CA VAL A 76 -8.67 -0.17 -0.06
C VAL A 76 -7.60 0.75 0.52
N PHE A 77 -6.40 0.23 0.78
CA PHE A 77 -5.27 1.04 1.23
C PHE A 77 -4.86 2.08 0.17
N GLY A 78 -4.86 1.73 -1.11
CA GLY A 78 -4.62 2.66 -2.22
C GLY A 78 -5.65 3.78 -2.26
N LEU A 79 -6.93 3.45 -2.05
CA LEU A 79 -8.01 4.42 -1.99
C LEU A 79 -7.83 5.42 -0.85
N THR A 80 -7.52 4.96 0.37
CA THR A 80 -7.24 5.85 1.51
C THR A 80 -6.05 6.77 1.25
N SER A 81 -4.99 6.25 0.65
CA SER A 81 -3.81 7.03 0.27
C SER A 81 -4.15 8.09 -0.78
N PHE A 82 -5.01 7.77 -1.74
CA PHE A 82 -5.46 8.70 -2.76
C PHE A 82 -6.36 9.81 -2.15
N MET A 83 -7.26 9.44 -1.24
CA MET A 83 -8.08 10.44 -0.54
C MET A 83 -7.23 11.42 0.28
N GLN A 84 -6.16 10.94 0.92
CA GLN A 84 -5.20 11.80 1.62
C GLN A 84 -4.39 12.69 0.67
N ALA A 85 -4.10 12.23 -0.55
CA ALA A 85 -3.44 13.04 -1.56
C ALA A 85 -4.34 14.20 -2.06
N ILE A 86 -5.65 14.00 -2.09
CA ILE A 86 -6.65 15.04 -2.40
C ILE A 86 -6.87 16.00 -1.21
N GLY A 87 -6.41 15.63 0.00
CA GLY A 87 -6.59 16.43 1.21
C GLY A 87 -7.80 16.03 2.06
N ILE A 88 -8.42 14.87 1.80
CA ILE A 88 -9.54 14.37 2.57
C ILE A 88 -9.05 13.52 3.76
N GLY A 89 -9.34 13.96 4.98
CA GLY A 89 -9.12 13.17 6.20
C GLY A 89 -7.69 13.15 6.76
N GLY A 90 -6.78 13.91 6.20
CA GLY A 90 -5.38 14.04 6.62
C GLY A 90 -4.52 14.36 5.41
N VAL A 91 -3.68 15.37 5.51
CA VAL A 91 -2.87 15.81 4.37
C VAL A 91 -1.55 15.03 4.35
N SER A 92 -1.37 14.18 3.37
CA SER A 92 -0.04 13.68 3.03
C SER A 92 0.71 14.76 2.25
N ALA A 93 1.72 15.38 2.84
CA ALA A 93 2.50 16.45 2.21
C ALA A 93 3.07 16.02 0.85
N LEU A 94 3.61 14.80 0.77
CA LEU A 94 4.09 14.22 -0.48
C LEU A 94 2.94 13.95 -1.45
N GLY A 95 1.85 13.34 -0.98
CA GLY A 95 0.70 13.00 -1.81
C GLY A 95 0.05 14.22 -2.44
N SER A 96 -0.16 15.30 -1.67
CA SER A 96 -0.74 16.54 -2.18
C SER A 96 0.17 17.24 -3.20
N ALA A 97 1.47 17.24 -2.99
CA ALA A 97 2.43 17.78 -3.95
C ALA A 97 2.40 17.00 -5.28
N LEU A 98 2.37 15.67 -5.22
CA LEU A 98 2.26 14.81 -6.41
C LEU A 98 0.93 15.02 -7.14
N PHE A 99 -0.17 15.19 -6.39
CA PHE A 99 -1.50 15.43 -6.97
C PHE A 99 -1.56 16.74 -7.76
N GLN A 100 -0.90 17.79 -7.27
CA GLN A 100 -0.80 19.07 -7.97
C GLN A 100 0.01 18.97 -9.29
N ILE A 101 0.98 18.06 -9.35
CA ILE A 101 1.78 17.84 -10.56
C ILE A 101 0.96 17.08 -11.61
N ASN A 102 0.40 15.92 -11.24
CA ASN A 102 -0.41 15.10 -12.14
C ASN A 102 -1.36 14.19 -11.36
N PRO A 103 -2.68 14.47 -11.34
CA PRO A 103 -3.66 13.68 -10.59
C PRO A 103 -3.74 12.22 -11.05
N PHE A 104 -3.63 11.95 -12.35
CA PHE A 104 -3.71 10.60 -12.90
C PHE A 104 -2.51 9.74 -12.48
N MET A 105 -1.30 10.27 -12.59
CA MET A 105 -0.09 9.57 -12.13
C MET A 105 -0.13 9.33 -10.62
N THR A 106 -0.65 10.27 -9.84
CA THR A 106 -0.84 10.10 -8.39
C THR A 106 -1.82 8.99 -8.06
N ALA A 107 -2.91 8.85 -8.83
CA ALA A 107 -3.82 7.72 -8.67
C ALA A 107 -3.10 6.37 -8.90
N VAL A 108 -2.38 6.24 -10.01
CA VAL A 108 -1.59 5.04 -10.31
C VAL A 108 -0.55 4.76 -9.22
N GLN A 109 0.12 5.80 -8.71
CA GLN A 109 1.08 5.71 -7.60
C GLN A 109 0.42 5.25 -6.29
N CYS A 110 -0.82 5.64 -6.03
CA CYS A 110 -1.54 5.23 -4.83
C CYS A 110 -2.06 3.79 -4.91
N PHE A 111 -2.58 3.37 -6.05
CA PHE A 111 -3.19 2.04 -6.22
C PHE A 111 -2.18 0.97 -6.62
N GLY A 112 -1.31 1.24 -7.60
CA GLY A 112 -0.40 0.27 -8.21
C GLY A 112 0.47 -0.47 -7.20
N PRO A 113 1.34 0.20 -6.47
CA PRO A 113 2.24 -0.42 -5.51
C PRO A 113 1.53 -1.22 -4.41
N ARG A 114 0.38 -0.73 -3.91
CA ARG A 114 -0.37 -1.36 -2.83
C ARG A 114 -1.07 -2.64 -3.26
N ILE A 115 -1.66 -2.64 -4.45
CA ILE A 115 -2.28 -3.85 -5.01
C ILE A 115 -1.22 -4.91 -5.31
N LEU A 116 -0.10 -4.51 -5.92
CA LEU A 116 1.02 -5.41 -6.20
C LEU A 116 1.61 -5.99 -4.92
N ASP A 117 1.79 -5.17 -3.88
CA ASP A 117 2.25 -5.62 -2.57
C ASP A 117 1.31 -6.68 -2.01
N GLY A 118 0.02 -6.42 -1.91
CA GLY A 118 -0.96 -7.36 -1.41
C GLY A 118 -0.98 -8.69 -2.16
N ILE A 119 -0.81 -8.68 -3.49
CA ILE A 119 -0.72 -9.89 -4.31
C ILE A 119 0.58 -10.65 -4.00
N CYS A 120 1.72 -9.96 -4.01
CA CYS A 120 3.04 -10.57 -3.77
C CYS A 120 3.12 -11.21 -2.38
N ILE A 121 2.60 -10.54 -1.35
CA ILE A 121 2.56 -11.05 0.02
C ILE A 121 1.75 -12.33 0.11
N GLY A 122 0.60 -12.41 -0.55
CA GLY A 122 -0.20 -13.62 -0.59
C GLY A 122 0.53 -14.79 -1.26
N PHE A 123 1.34 -14.55 -2.29
CA PHE A 123 2.17 -15.57 -2.91
C PHE A 123 3.36 -15.97 -2.03
N ILE A 124 4.03 -15.02 -1.41
CA ILE A 124 5.15 -15.25 -0.49
C ILE A 124 4.70 -16.12 0.67
N TYR A 125 3.57 -15.79 1.29
CA TYR A 125 3.02 -16.60 2.38
C TYR A 125 2.77 -18.04 1.94
N ARG A 126 2.13 -18.25 0.80
CA ARG A 126 1.87 -19.60 0.25
C ARG A 126 3.16 -20.37 -0.02
N ALA A 127 4.20 -19.71 -0.49
CA ALA A 127 5.49 -20.33 -0.78
C ALA A 127 6.24 -20.71 0.51
N VAL A 128 6.28 -19.81 1.49
CA VAL A 128 6.98 -20.02 2.76
C VAL A 128 6.25 -21.03 3.63
N HIS A 129 4.91 -20.98 3.70
CA HIS A 129 4.11 -21.87 4.50
C HIS A 129 4.19 -23.34 4.08
N LYS A 130 4.60 -23.63 2.85
CA LYS A 130 4.87 -25.00 2.39
C LYS A 130 6.12 -25.63 3.04
N LYS A 131 7.04 -24.81 3.55
CA LYS A 131 8.36 -25.26 4.04
C LYS A 131 8.62 -24.92 5.51
N ALA A 132 7.84 -24.00 6.10
CA ALA A 132 8.08 -23.48 7.44
C ALA A 132 6.80 -23.56 8.29
N ASN A 133 6.99 -23.49 9.62
CA ASN A 133 5.89 -23.41 10.57
C ASN A 133 5.09 -22.12 10.39
N THR A 134 3.80 -22.14 10.78
CA THR A 134 2.89 -21.00 10.64
C THR A 134 3.46 -19.71 11.24
N TYR A 135 4.05 -19.78 12.43
CA TYR A 135 4.64 -18.61 13.11
C TYR A 135 5.79 -17.97 12.30
N VAL A 136 6.70 -18.80 11.80
CA VAL A 136 7.82 -18.35 10.96
C VAL A 136 7.30 -17.78 9.66
N SER A 137 6.31 -18.43 9.05
CA SER A 137 5.69 -17.95 7.80
C SER A 137 5.04 -16.59 7.97
N CYS A 138 4.32 -16.35 9.07
CA CYS A 138 3.71 -15.05 9.36
C CYS A 138 4.77 -13.97 9.62
N ALA A 139 5.81 -14.26 10.39
CA ALA A 139 6.88 -13.31 10.69
C ALA A 139 7.66 -12.90 9.43
N VAL A 140 8.05 -13.88 8.61
CA VAL A 140 8.74 -13.63 7.33
C VAL A 140 7.84 -12.82 6.40
N THR A 141 6.58 -13.21 6.26
CA THR A 141 5.62 -12.53 5.39
C THR A 141 5.37 -11.08 5.84
N GLY A 142 5.25 -10.84 7.14
CA GLY A 142 5.09 -9.49 7.69
C GLY A 142 6.30 -8.60 7.44
N PHE A 143 7.52 -9.13 7.58
CA PHE A 143 8.74 -8.41 7.25
C PHE A 143 8.81 -8.04 5.76
N PHE A 144 8.55 -9.04 4.89
CA PHE A 144 8.54 -8.80 3.44
C PHE A 144 7.44 -7.84 3.01
N SER A 145 6.30 -7.80 3.70
CA SER A 145 5.22 -6.85 3.42
C SER A 145 5.69 -5.41 3.60
N ALA A 146 6.30 -5.07 4.72
CA ALA A 146 6.82 -3.74 4.95
C ALA A 146 7.93 -3.36 3.94
N PHE A 147 8.80 -4.31 3.64
CA PHE A 147 9.90 -4.11 2.70
C PHE A 147 9.41 -3.90 1.27
N LEU A 148 8.54 -4.79 0.77
CA LEU A 148 8.00 -4.71 -0.59
C LEU A 148 7.11 -3.49 -0.79
N ASN A 149 6.30 -3.12 0.20
CA ASN A 149 5.49 -1.90 0.14
C ASN A 149 6.38 -0.67 -0.09
N THR A 150 7.47 -0.56 0.68
CA THR A 150 8.43 0.55 0.52
C THR A 150 9.14 0.49 -0.83
N LEU A 151 9.60 -0.71 -1.23
CA LEU A 151 10.29 -0.92 -2.50
C LEU A 151 9.41 -0.53 -3.70
N PHE A 152 8.19 -1.05 -3.77
CA PHE A 152 7.27 -0.77 -4.87
C PHE A 152 6.85 0.69 -4.89
N PHE A 153 6.61 1.29 -3.70
CA PHE A 153 6.27 2.70 -3.61
C PHE A 153 7.40 3.60 -4.11
N MET A 154 8.63 3.38 -3.65
CA MET A 154 9.80 4.15 -4.07
C MET A 154 10.12 3.96 -5.54
N THR A 155 10.06 2.71 -6.04
CA THR A 155 10.30 2.44 -7.46
C THR A 155 9.29 3.13 -8.35
N ALA A 156 8.01 3.03 -8.02
CA ALA A 156 6.95 3.70 -8.77
C ALA A 156 7.09 5.23 -8.70
N LEU A 157 7.46 5.78 -7.53
CA LEU A 157 7.72 7.20 -7.35
C LEU A 157 8.84 7.69 -8.27
N ILE A 158 9.96 6.98 -8.30
CA ILE A 158 11.11 7.34 -9.14
C ILE A 158 10.78 7.21 -10.62
N VAL A 159 10.10 6.14 -11.04
CA VAL A 159 9.74 5.90 -12.43
C VAL A 159 8.74 6.95 -12.96
N MET A 160 7.74 7.30 -12.14
CA MET A 160 6.66 8.19 -12.57
C MET A 160 6.99 9.67 -12.37
N PHE A 161 7.69 10.02 -11.30
CA PHE A 161 7.94 11.40 -10.89
C PHE A 161 9.44 11.77 -10.81
N GLY A 162 10.36 10.85 -11.14
CA GLY A 162 11.81 11.07 -11.03
C GLY A 162 12.36 12.26 -11.83
N ASN A 163 11.67 12.66 -12.90
CA ASN A 163 12.03 13.82 -13.71
C ASN A 163 11.48 15.16 -13.16
N THR A 164 10.67 15.13 -12.11
CA THR A 164 10.12 16.35 -11.50
C THR A 164 11.13 16.99 -10.55
N GLU A 165 11.12 18.33 -10.50
CA GLU A 165 12.00 19.09 -9.60
C GLU A 165 11.81 18.69 -8.13
N LEU A 166 10.56 18.36 -7.73
CA LEU A 166 10.24 17.90 -6.39
C LEU A 166 11.06 16.67 -6.00
N ILE A 167 11.10 15.66 -6.85
CA ILE A 167 11.83 14.40 -6.56
C ILE A 167 13.33 14.61 -6.68
N ARG A 168 13.79 15.42 -7.66
CA ARG A 168 15.21 15.79 -7.78
C ARG A 168 15.71 16.47 -6.50
N ASN A 169 14.93 17.38 -5.93
CA ASN A 169 15.28 18.06 -4.68
C ASN A 169 15.26 17.11 -3.48
N LEU A 170 14.32 16.17 -3.42
CA LEU A 170 14.28 15.15 -2.37
C LEU A 170 15.46 14.15 -2.48
N MET A 171 15.85 13.77 -3.69
CA MET A 171 16.97 12.85 -3.93
C MET A 171 18.33 13.54 -3.84
N GLY A 172 18.39 14.82 -4.16
CA GLY A 172 19.63 15.63 -4.14
C GLY A 172 20.09 16.07 -2.76
N GLY A 173 19.38 15.73 -1.67
CA GLY A 173 19.81 15.76 -0.27
C GLY A 173 20.45 17.04 0.31
N HIS A 174 20.84 17.99 -0.53
CA HIS A 174 21.58 19.21 -0.12
C HIS A 174 20.78 20.52 -0.19
N ASN A 175 19.67 20.56 -0.91
CA ASN A 175 19.02 21.84 -1.20
C ASN A 175 17.85 22.20 -0.29
N ILE A 176 17.28 21.27 0.49
CA ILE A 176 16.17 21.59 1.38
C ILE A 176 16.67 22.43 2.57
N ILE A 177 17.86 22.16 3.05
CA ILE A 177 18.51 22.96 4.10
C ILE A 177 18.93 24.34 3.52
N ALA A 178 19.45 24.40 2.27
CA ALA A 178 19.85 25.63 1.63
C ALA A 178 18.67 26.57 1.35
N VAL A 179 17.51 26.04 0.91
CA VAL A 179 16.29 26.84 0.67
C VAL A 179 15.71 27.38 1.98
N SER A 180 15.78 26.60 3.08
CA SER A 180 15.37 27.08 4.41
C SER A 180 16.28 28.20 4.92
N TYR A 181 17.59 28.11 4.68
CA TYR A 181 18.55 29.16 5.06
C TYR A 181 18.42 30.42 4.21
N THR A 182 18.11 30.33 2.91
CA THR A 182 17.91 31.49 2.04
C THR A 182 16.61 32.23 2.37
N HIS A 183 15.55 31.53 2.76
CA HIS A 183 14.30 32.16 3.24
C HIS A 183 14.46 32.85 4.59
N LEU A 184 15.23 32.29 5.52
CA LEU A 184 15.52 32.92 6.81
C LEU A 184 16.40 34.17 6.65
N ARG A 185 17.35 34.14 5.71
CA ARG A 185 18.24 35.29 5.48
C ARG A 185 17.57 36.45 4.73
N ALA A 186 16.52 36.17 3.94
CA ALA A 186 15.75 37.19 3.26
C ALA A 186 14.83 38.01 4.19
N HIS A 187 14.60 37.56 5.41
CA HIS A 187 13.84 38.27 6.44
C HIS A 187 14.70 39.13 7.38
N GLU A 188 16.04 39.05 7.29
CA GLU A 188 16.94 39.83 8.14
C GLU A 188 17.56 41.07 7.45
N THR A 189 17.19 41.34 6.21
CA THR A 189 17.57 42.55 5.47
C THR A 189 16.34 43.38 5.13
#